data_c83b7d0cdff7e4f7eb735046d9cf277b
#
_entry.id   c83b7d0cdff7e4f7eb735046d9cf277b
#
_cell.length_a   1.000
_cell.length_b   1.000
_cell.length_c   1.000
_cell.angle_alpha   90.00
_cell.angle_beta   90.00
_cell.angle_gamma   90.00
#
_symmetry.space_group_name_H-M   'P 1'
#
loop_
_entity.id
_entity.type
_entity.pdbx_description
1 polymer ?
#
loop_
_entity_poly.entity_id
_entity_poly.type
_entity_poly.pdbx_seq_one_letter_code
_entity_poly.pdbx_strand_id
1 'polypeptide(L)'
;MKTAYTNRDFFTLSWLLIIIIVFPIFETSALGNILLVVLFSMLLLSALYSVSDHPRQVAIGILLALPLLLMAWTNVFLPSRDILIAEVMATAVFLTYILLVILKRVFSADKVTMTEICRAVNAYIMIALAFGMVYLLIHFIIPGSFRFEYGEWTLSGIIYYSFGVLTMGGVGDIVATGPLAHSVVTIEMIIGVMYMAVFIGLLVNAHYSTRYFSRNSGSIASQDPPTQPGPLPYLRSGGPVTLVAIGVMMNLATSITMVAFKFPLFLDTWGTSLVVMTGGFATGACAGIIYNLIMAGTFWGAPAVLWAASSILVAALTYFFWKRGWVDLKKPALLCAAGIVTGLANTIVVMVNTTIFSLAPADGPRAIAQFLEGIIANPVIREIVSECLIEIADKTISLVLAAVVAFLLSDFLRKYHAEKPED
;
A
#
# COMPACT_ATOMS: atom_id res chain seq x y z
N MET A 1 0.47 -10.24 31.59
CA MET A 1 0.73 -9.52 30.35
C MET A 1 1.92 -10.05 29.54
N LYS A 2 3.04 -10.52 30.15
CA LYS A 2 4.22 -11.03 29.39
C LYS A 2 3.95 -12.23 28.46
N THR A 3 3.02 -13.11 28.79
CA THR A 3 2.66 -14.29 27.97
C THR A 3 1.91 -13.96 26.66
N ALA A 4 1.18 -12.86 26.61
CA ALA A 4 0.44 -12.45 25.41
C ALA A 4 1.36 -11.93 24.26
N TYR A 5 2.52 -11.36 24.63
CA TYR A 5 3.48 -10.85 23.65
C TYR A 5 4.23 -11.96 22.88
N THR A 6 4.48 -13.09 23.53
CA THR A 6 5.19 -14.23 22.93
C THR A 6 4.35 -14.90 21.83
N ASN A 7 3.03 -14.86 21.94
CA ASN A 7 2.14 -15.57 21.02
C ASN A 7 1.96 -14.90 19.65
N ARG A 8 2.16 -13.57 19.54
CA ARG A 8 1.91 -12.81 18.29
C ARG A 8 2.86 -13.19 17.16
N ASP A 9 4.15 -13.19 17.44
CA ASP A 9 5.18 -13.48 16.45
C ASP A 9 5.16 -14.96 16.04
N PHE A 10 4.82 -15.87 16.97
CA PHE A 10 4.55 -17.27 16.67
C PHE A 10 3.31 -17.45 15.80
N PHE A 11 2.26 -16.67 16.06
CA PHE A 11 1.03 -16.71 15.26
C PHE A 11 1.32 -16.28 13.82
N THR A 12 2.08 -15.20 13.62
CA THR A 12 2.51 -14.76 12.29
C THR A 12 3.37 -15.80 11.59
N LEU A 13 4.34 -16.42 12.31
CA LEU A 13 5.15 -17.49 11.76
C LEU A 13 4.29 -18.67 11.29
N SER A 14 3.33 -19.08 12.10
CA SER A 14 2.42 -20.17 11.75
C SER A 14 1.64 -19.87 10.47
N TRP A 15 1.08 -18.65 10.31
CA TRP A 15 0.36 -18.25 9.09
C TRP A 15 1.26 -18.16 7.87
N LEU A 16 2.50 -17.67 8.02
CA LEU A 16 3.49 -17.64 6.95
C LEU A 16 3.81 -19.07 6.47
N LEU A 17 4.03 -19.99 7.38
CA LEU A 17 4.31 -21.40 7.03
C LEU A 17 3.09 -22.09 6.41
N ILE A 18 1.88 -21.84 6.95
CA ILE A 18 0.64 -22.39 6.38
C ILE A 18 0.47 -21.91 4.94
N ILE A 19 0.65 -20.62 4.67
CA ILE A 19 0.44 -20.09 3.32
C ILE A 19 1.47 -20.65 2.34
N ILE A 20 2.73 -20.78 2.74
CA ILE A 20 3.80 -21.36 1.89
C ILE A 20 3.49 -22.81 1.52
N ILE A 21 2.92 -23.59 2.45
CA ILE A 21 2.60 -25.00 2.21
C ILE A 21 1.30 -25.16 1.40
N VAL A 22 0.27 -24.38 1.72
CA VAL A 22 -1.08 -24.52 1.15
C VAL A 22 -1.16 -23.89 -0.25
N PHE A 23 -0.46 -22.78 -0.47
CA PHE A 23 -0.55 -21.99 -1.69
C PHE A 23 -0.33 -22.82 -2.96
N PRO A 24 0.80 -23.57 -3.11
CA PRO A 24 1.08 -24.34 -4.33
C PRO A 24 0.03 -25.42 -4.64
N ILE A 25 -0.65 -25.93 -3.59
CA ILE A 25 -1.62 -27.04 -3.72
C ILE A 25 -2.95 -26.54 -4.32
N PHE A 26 -3.34 -25.31 -3.97
CA PHE A 26 -4.66 -24.78 -4.28
C PHE A 26 -4.67 -23.68 -5.36
N GLU A 27 -3.51 -23.20 -5.81
CA GLU A 27 -3.35 -22.09 -6.76
C GLU A 27 -4.09 -22.30 -8.08
N THR A 28 -4.27 -23.55 -8.52
CA THR A 28 -4.84 -23.87 -9.84
C THR A 28 -6.37 -24.05 -9.85
N SER A 29 -7.03 -24.02 -8.70
CA SER A 29 -8.47 -24.30 -8.61
C SER A 29 -9.28 -23.05 -8.24
N ALA A 30 -10.47 -22.88 -8.84
CA ALA A 30 -11.34 -21.74 -8.55
C ALA A 30 -11.77 -21.64 -7.06
N LEU A 31 -12.07 -22.78 -6.42
CA LEU A 31 -12.33 -22.83 -4.98
C LEU A 31 -11.06 -22.55 -4.16
N GLY A 32 -9.92 -22.98 -4.68
CA GLY A 32 -8.62 -22.71 -4.08
C GLY A 32 -8.30 -21.22 -4.05
N ASN A 33 -8.60 -20.47 -5.08
CA ASN A 33 -8.40 -19.02 -5.11
C ASN A 33 -9.16 -18.30 -3.99
N ILE A 34 -10.41 -18.68 -3.71
CA ILE A 34 -11.17 -18.13 -2.58
C ILE A 34 -10.50 -18.49 -1.25
N LEU A 35 -10.12 -19.76 -1.08
CA LEU A 35 -9.41 -20.21 0.13
C LEU A 35 -8.10 -19.43 0.32
N LEU A 36 -7.32 -19.23 -0.74
CA LEU A 36 -6.06 -18.51 -0.70
C LEU A 36 -6.23 -17.04 -0.31
N VAL A 37 -7.26 -16.35 -0.85
CA VAL A 37 -7.53 -14.96 -0.46
C VAL A 37 -7.98 -14.86 1.00
N VAL A 38 -8.75 -15.84 1.52
CA VAL A 38 -9.08 -15.91 2.95
C VAL A 38 -7.82 -16.12 3.79
N LEU A 39 -6.96 -17.08 3.44
CA LEU A 39 -5.68 -17.32 4.14
C LEU A 39 -4.77 -16.10 4.08
N PHE A 40 -4.71 -15.44 2.94
CA PHE A 40 -3.95 -14.20 2.76
C PHE A 40 -4.52 -13.07 3.62
N SER A 41 -5.84 -12.92 3.71
CA SER A 41 -6.48 -11.96 4.61
C SER A 41 -6.12 -12.23 6.09
N MET A 42 -6.08 -13.51 6.49
CA MET A 42 -5.63 -13.90 7.84
C MET A 42 -4.15 -13.61 8.08
N LEU A 43 -3.31 -13.80 7.06
CA LEU A 43 -1.89 -13.42 7.13
C LEU A 43 -1.72 -11.91 7.32
N LEU A 44 -2.48 -11.09 6.57
CA LEU A 44 -2.44 -9.63 6.74
C LEU A 44 -2.84 -9.20 8.16
N LEU A 45 -3.92 -9.77 8.70
CA LEU A 45 -4.35 -9.52 10.08
C LEU A 45 -3.29 -9.94 11.09
N SER A 46 -2.66 -11.10 10.88
CA SER A 46 -1.56 -11.60 11.72
C SER A 46 -0.33 -10.70 11.66
N ALA A 47 0.05 -10.22 10.47
CA ALA A 47 1.16 -9.30 10.29
C ALA A 47 0.89 -7.94 10.99
N LEU A 48 -0.34 -7.42 10.89
CA LEU A 48 -0.76 -6.22 11.62
C LEU A 48 -0.73 -6.44 13.14
N TYR A 49 -1.15 -7.61 13.60
CA TYR A 49 -1.09 -7.97 15.01
C TYR A 49 0.35 -8.06 15.52
N SER A 50 1.28 -8.57 14.73
CA SER A 50 2.71 -8.61 15.07
C SER A 50 3.31 -7.21 15.27
N VAL A 51 2.86 -6.21 14.54
CA VAL A 51 3.36 -4.82 14.66
C VAL A 51 2.53 -3.94 15.61
N SER A 52 1.61 -4.51 16.40
CA SER A 52 0.62 -3.80 17.22
C SER A 52 1.16 -3.06 18.45
N ASP A 53 2.48 -3.04 18.69
CA ASP A 53 3.06 -2.34 19.85
C ASP A 53 2.93 -0.82 19.77
N HIS A 54 2.87 -0.27 18.57
CA HIS A 54 2.74 1.16 18.33
C HIS A 54 1.52 1.46 17.46
N PRO A 55 0.57 2.27 17.95
CA PRO A 55 -0.68 2.57 17.23
C PRO A 55 -0.44 3.18 15.84
N ARG A 56 0.65 3.94 15.68
CA ARG A 56 1.05 4.53 14.40
C ARG A 56 1.44 3.47 13.37
N GLN A 57 2.17 2.43 13.80
CA GLN A 57 2.56 1.33 12.91
C GLN A 57 1.34 0.54 12.48
N VAL A 58 0.40 0.31 13.39
CA VAL A 58 -0.88 -0.34 13.09
C VAL A 58 -1.71 0.50 12.13
N ALA A 59 -1.84 1.80 12.37
CA ALA A 59 -2.62 2.70 11.51
C ALA A 59 -2.08 2.72 10.06
N ILE A 60 -0.76 2.84 9.90
CA ILE A 60 -0.11 2.77 8.59
C ILE A 60 -0.33 1.39 7.95
N GLY A 61 -0.16 0.32 8.73
CA GLY A 61 -0.38 -1.05 8.25
C GLY A 61 -1.83 -1.28 7.79
N ILE A 62 -2.83 -0.78 8.52
CA ILE A 62 -4.25 -0.85 8.11
C ILE A 62 -4.47 -0.07 6.81
N LEU A 63 -3.91 1.15 6.69
CA LEU A 63 -4.03 1.96 5.48
C LEU A 63 -3.41 1.29 4.23
N LEU A 64 -2.37 0.49 4.41
CA LEU A 64 -1.78 -0.29 3.33
C LEU A 64 -2.54 -1.60 3.07
N ALA A 65 -3.08 -2.23 4.11
CA ALA A 65 -3.82 -3.49 3.98
C ALA A 65 -5.19 -3.31 3.33
N LEU A 66 -5.89 -2.19 3.57
CA LEU A 66 -7.22 -1.94 2.99
C LEU A 66 -7.24 -1.97 1.46
N PRO A 67 -6.39 -1.18 0.74
CA PRO A 67 -6.36 -1.24 -0.72
C PRO A 67 -5.94 -2.62 -1.24
N LEU A 68 -5.01 -3.28 -0.55
CA LEU A 68 -4.57 -4.62 -0.89
C LEU A 68 -5.71 -5.64 -0.79
N LEU A 69 -6.46 -5.64 0.32
CA LEU A 69 -7.63 -6.51 0.47
C LEU A 69 -8.69 -6.25 -0.59
N LEU A 70 -8.95 -4.96 -0.91
CA LEU A 70 -9.90 -4.60 -1.96
C LEU A 70 -9.49 -5.20 -3.30
N MET A 71 -8.20 -5.09 -3.68
CA MET A 71 -7.71 -5.66 -4.94
C MET A 71 -7.75 -7.19 -4.95
N ALA A 72 -7.31 -7.85 -3.87
CA ALA A 72 -7.32 -9.30 -3.75
C ALA A 72 -8.73 -9.88 -3.90
N TRP A 73 -9.73 -9.32 -3.20
CA TRP A 73 -11.12 -9.74 -3.34
C TRP A 73 -11.72 -9.39 -4.71
N THR A 74 -11.37 -8.23 -5.28
CA THR A 74 -11.82 -7.86 -6.64
C THR A 74 -11.27 -8.83 -7.68
N ASN A 75 -10.01 -9.26 -7.54
CA ASN A 75 -9.39 -10.22 -8.46
C ASN A 75 -10.06 -11.60 -8.43
N VAL A 76 -10.63 -12.02 -7.29
CA VAL A 76 -11.42 -13.27 -7.21
C VAL A 76 -12.69 -13.20 -8.05
N PHE A 77 -13.41 -12.08 -8.02
CA PHE A 77 -14.69 -11.93 -8.71
C PHE A 77 -14.54 -11.46 -10.17
N LEU A 78 -13.55 -10.64 -10.44
CA LEU A 78 -13.26 -10.03 -11.73
C LEU A 78 -11.77 -10.16 -12.07
N PRO A 79 -11.29 -11.37 -12.37
CA PRO A 79 -9.88 -11.59 -12.65
C PRO A 79 -9.46 -10.81 -13.88
N SER A 80 -8.43 -9.96 -13.73
CA SER A 80 -7.81 -9.23 -14.81
C SER A 80 -6.32 -9.06 -14.56
N ARG A 81 -5.55 -8.94 -15.64
CA ARG A 81 -4.11 -8.71 -15.55
C ARG A 81 -3.78 -7.43 -14.79
N ASP A 82 -4.54 -6.37 -14.99
CA ASP A 82 -4.30 -5.07 -14.37
C ASP A 82 -4.56 -5.10 -12.86
N ILE A 83 -5.65 -5.77 -12.44
CA ILE A 83 -5.95 -5.98 -11.02
C ILE A 83 -4.84 -6.82 -10.37
N LEU A 84 -4.39 -7.87 -11.05
CA LEU A 84 -3.32 -8.73 -10.54
C LEU A 84 -1.99 -7.95 -10.37
N ILE A 85 -1.59 -7.14 -11.35
CA ILE A 85 -0.40 -6.30 -11.25
C ILE A 85 -0.53 -5.32 -10.07
N ALA A 86 -1.67 -4.67 -9.91
CA ALA A 86 -1.91 -3.74 -8.82
C ALA A 86 -1.91 -4.43 -7.44
N GLU A 87 -2.51 -5.62 -7.35
CA GLU A 87 -2.49 -6.46 -6.15
C GLU A 87 -1.05 -6.84 -5.76
N VAL A 88 -0.24 -7.28 -6.72
CA VAL A 88 1.16 -7.63 -6.50
C VAL A 88 1.99 -6.42 -6.07
N MET A 89 1.77 -5.25 -6.68
CA MET A 89 2.41 -3.98 -6.24
C MET A 89 2.03 -3.62 -4.81
N ALA A 90 0.74 -3.68 -4.48
CA ALA A 90 0.26 -3.39 -3.13
C ALA A 90 0.83 -4.38 -2.10
N THR A 91 0.91 -5.67 -2.47
CA THR A 91 1.50 -6.73 -1.63
C THR A 91 2.98 -6.46 -1.39
N ALA A 92 3.76 -6.10 -2.42
CA ALA A 92 5.17 -5.78 -2.29
C ALA A 92 5.39 -4.59 -1.33
N VAL A 93 4.59 -3.53 -1.46
CA VAL A 93 4.67 -2.35 -0.57
C VAL A 93 4.30 -2.71 0.87
N PHE A 94 3.21 -3.46 1.08
CA PHE A 94 2.78 -3.89 2.41
C PHE A 94 3.83 -4.78 3.09
N LEU A 95 4.32 -5.82 2.40
CA LEU A 95 5.33 -6.72 2.95
C LEU A 95 6.62 -5.99 3.28
N THR A 96 7.07 -5.07 2.41
CA THR A 96 8.26 -4.24 2.66
C THR A 96 8.05 -3.37 3.89
N TYR A 97 6.88 -2.75 4.06
CA TYR A 97 6.57 -1.95 5.25
C TYR A 97 6.65 -2.78 6.53
N ILE A 98 5.95 -3.92 6.58
CA ILE A 98 5.96 -4.81 7.76
C ILE A 98 7.36 -5.34 8.05
N LEU A 99 8.09 -5.74 7.01
CA LEU A 99 9.48 -6.19 7.10
C LEU A 99 10.38 -5.13 7.76
N LEU A 100 10.31 -3.88 7.30
CA LEU A 100 11.13 -2.78 7.86
C LEU A 100 10.79 -2.53 9.34
N VAL A 101 9.51 -2.63 9.72
CA VAL A 101 9.09 -2.51 11.12
C VAL A 101 9.66 -3.65 11.97
N ILE A 102 9.58 -4.89 11.47
CA ILE A 102 10.11 -6.07 12.18
C ILE A 102 11.64 -5.99 12.28
N LEU A 103 12.36 -5.67 11.19
CA LEU A 103 13.81 -5.53 11.18
C LEU A 103 14.28 -4.48 12.18
N LYS A 104 13.62 -3.31 12.22
CA LYS A 104 13.95 -2.27 13.21
C LYS A 104 13.86 -2.81 14.64
N ARG A 105 12.89 -3.66 14.95
CA ARG A 105 12.74 -4.27 16.28
C ARG A 105 13.81 -5.31 16.56
N VAL A 106 14.09 -6.19 15.59
CA VAL A 106 15.14 -7.22 15.71
C VAL A 106 16.50 -6.59 15.99
N PHE A 107 16.87 -5.52 15.24
CA PHE A 107 18.15 -4.83 15.42
C PHE A 107 18.20 -3.91 16.63
N SER A 108 17.06 -3.54 17.22
CA SER A 108 17.02 -2.70 18.44
C SER A 108 16.82 -3.52 19.72
N ALA A 109 16.84 -4.85 19.66
CA ALA A 109 16.59 -5.69 20.80
C ALA A 109 17.86 -5.80 21.67
N ASP A 110 17.75 -5.38 22.94
CA ASP A 110 18.86 -5.49 23.91
C ASP A 110 19.13 -6.93 24.37
N LYS A 111 18.12 -7.80 24.28
CA LYS A 111 18.20 -9.20 24.69
C LYS A 111 17.53 -10.09 23.64
N VAL A 112 18.23 -11.16 23.25
CA VAL A 112 17.66 -12.16 22.36
C VAL A 112 16.83 -13.15 23.19
N THR A 113 15.53 -13.11 22.96
CA THR A 113 14.54 -14.02 23.53
C THR A 113 14.00 -14.94 22.42
N MET A 114 13.23 -15.97 22.78
CA MET A 114 12.56 -16.82 21.79
C MET A 114 11.64 -16.01 20.86
N THR A 115 11.05 -14.94 21.36
CA THR A 115 10.24 -14.00 20.57
C THR A 115 11.08 -13.29 19.51
N GLU A 116 12.29 -12.84 19.84
CA GLU A 116 13.19 -12.17 18.88
C GLU A 116 13.69 -13.15 17.82
N ILE A 117 13.92 -14.41 18.19
CA ILE A 117 14.26 -15.47 17.22
C ILE A 117 13.10 -15.68 16.24
N CYS A 118 11.85 -15.77 16.73
CA CYS A 118 10.69 -15.89 15.85
C CYS A 118 10.51 -14.66 14.94
N ARG A 119 10.74 -13.46 15.45
CA ARG A 119 10.72 -12.22 14.63
C ARG A 119 11.75 -12.26 13.53
N ALA A 120 12.95 -12.70 13.84
CA ALA A 120 14.00 -12.79 12.84
C ALA A 120 13.66 -13.85 11.77
N VAL A 121 13.11 -15.00 12.15
CA VAL A 121 12.63 -15.99 11.18
C VAL A 121 11.50 -15.42 10.33
N ASN A 122 10.53 -14.72 10.92
CA ASN A 122 9.48 -14.03 10.18
C ASN A 122 10.04 -13.01 9.19
N ALA A 123 11.02 -12.19 9.59
CA ALA A 123 11.68 -11.24 8.72
C ALA A 123 12.36 -11.92 7.53
N TYR A 124 13.07 -13.03 7.78
CA TYR A 124 13.73 -13.80 6.71
C TYR A 124 12.75 -14.33 5.67
N ILE A 125 11.63 -14.92 6.13
CA ILE A 125 10.56 -15.39 5.24
C ILE A 125 9.93 -14.21 4.47
N MET A 126 9.69 -13.09 5.14
CA MET A 126 9.11 -11.89 4.51
C MET A 126 10.04 -11.26 3.48
N ILE A 127 11.37 -11.34 3.63
CA ILE A 127 12.33 -10.93 2.59
C ILE A 127 12.06 -11.71 1.30
N ALA A 128 12.01 -13.04 1.38
CA ALA A 128 11.73 -13.86 0.20
C ALA A 128 10.38 -13.56 -0.43
N LEU A 129 9.32 -13.41 0.38
CA LEU A 129 8.00 -13.06 -0.14
C LEU A 129 7.99 -11.68 -0.83
N ALA A 130 8.66 -10.68 -0.26
CA ALA A 130 8.74 -9.34 -0.84
C ALA A 130 9.51 -9.33 -2.17
N PHE A 131 10.65 -10.03 -2.25
CA PHE A 131 11.40 -10.18 -3.51
C PHE A 131 10.63 -11.00 -4.53
N GLY A 132 9.91 -12.05 -4.12
CA GLY A 132 9.00 -12.79 -4.99
C GLY A 132 7.97 -11.90 -5.66
N MET A 133 7.36 -10.94 -4.92
CA MET A 133 6.45 -9.95 -5.50
C MET A 133 7.17 -9.02 -6.49
N VAL A 134 8.39 -8.60 -6.20
CA VAL A 134 9.19 -7.78 -7.12
C VAL A 134 9.53 -8.55 -8.39
N TYR A 135 9.88 -9.82 -8.30
CA TYR A 135 10.13 -10.67 -9.48
C TYR A 135 8.90 -10.83 -10.36
N LEU A 136 7.75 -11.03 -9.73
CA LEU A 136 6.47 -11.12 -10.44
C LEU A 136 6.12 -9.80 -11.15
N LEU A 137 6.37 -8.65 -10.52
CA LEU A 137 6.23 -7.35 -11.16
C LEU A 137 7.15 -7.20 -12.37
N ILE A 138 8.42 -7.56 -12.23
CA ILE A 138 9.38 -7.52 -13.34
C ILE A 138 8.91 -8.42 -14.49
N HIS A 139 8.41 -9.62 -14.17
CA HIS A 139 7.88 -10.55 -15.17
C HIS A 139 6.71 -9.95 -15.94
N PHE A 140 5.77 -9.27 -15.26
CA PHE A 140 4.61 -8.67 -15.91
C PHE A 140 4.94 -7.41 -16.74
N ILE A 141 5.85 -6.57 -16.23
CA ILE A 141 6.20 -5.29 -16.86
C ILE A 141 7.19 -5.51 -18.01
N ILE A 142 8.14 -6.42 -17.86
CA ILE A 142 9.20 -6.72 -18.83
C ILE A 142 9.13 -8.20 -19.21
N PRO A 143 8.29 -8.58 -20.19
CA PRO A 143 8.18 -9.97 -20.64
C PRO A 143 9.54 -10.54 -21.08
N GLY A 144 9.79 -11.81 -20.71
CA GLY A 144 11.05 -12.47 -21.01
C GLY A 144 12.18 -12.21 -20.00
N SER A 145 11.91 -11.49 -18.90
CA SER A 145 12.90 -11.29 -17.82
C SER A 145 13.21 -12.54 -17.01
N PHE A 146 12.33 -13.53 -17.05
CA PHE A 146 12.51 -14.85 -16.45
C PHE A 146 12.13 -15.94 -17.43
N ARG A 147 12.90 -17.04 -17.44
CA ARG A 147 12.63 -18.26 -18.19
C ARG A 147 12.24 -19.36 -17.21
N PHE A 148 11.14 -20.04 -17.52
CA PHE A 148 10.62 -21.19 -16.79
C PHE A 148 10.90 -22.45 -17.60
N GLU A 149 11.49 -23.46 -17.00
CA GLU A 149 11.82 -24.71 -17.70
C GLU A 149 10.61 -25.63 -17.83
N TYR A 150 9.72 -25.61 -16.84
CA TYR A 150 8.53 -26.45 -16.76
C TYR A 150 7.26 -25.59 -16.74
N GLY A 151 6.64 -25.38 -17.89
CA GLY A 151 5.33 -24.72 -18.01
C GLY A 151 5.35 -23.19 -17.95
N GLU A 152 4.23 -22.63 -17.54
CA GLU A 152 4.06 -21.18 -17.37
C GLU A 152 4.42 -20.75 -15.92
N TRP A 153 4.54 -19.44 -15.75
CA TRP A 153 4.77 -18.88 -14.42
C TRP A 153 3.61 -19.20 -13.45
N THR A 154 3.94 -19.46 -12.19
CA THR A 154 2.99 -19.53 -11.09
C THR A 154 3.48 -18.64 -9.96
N LEU A 155 2.56 -18.12 -9.15
CA LEU A 155 2.96 -17.29 -8.00
C LEU A 155 3.80 -18.12 -7.01
N SER A 156 3.39 -19.36 -6.76
CA SER A 156 4.15 -20.29 -5.92
C SER A 156 5.55 -20.58 -6.48
N GLY A 157 5.69 -20.74 -7.80
CA GLY A 157 6.97 -20.92 -8.47
C GLY A 157 7.90 -19.72 -8.30
N ILE A 158 7.38 -18.51 -8.45
CA ILE A 158 8.16 -17.28 -8.24
C ILE A 158 8.59 -17.12 -6.77
N ILE A 159 7.71 -17.45 -5.82
CA ILE A 159 8.04 -17.45 -4.39
C ILE A 159 9.12 -18.50 -4.10
N TYR A 160 8.98 -19.72 -4.63
CA TYR A 160 9.98 -20.78 -4.54
C TYR A 160 11.33 -20.33 -5.09
N TYR A 161 11.34 -19.67 -6.26
CA TYR A 161 12.55 -19.10 -6.86
C TYR A 161 13.22 -18.09 -5.92
N SER A 162 12.47 -17.16 -5.35
CA SER A 162 12.98 -16.17 -4.41
C SER A 162 13.59 -16.83 -3.16
N PHE A 163 12.95 -17.86 -2.58
CA PHE A 163 13.55 -18.63 -1.50
C PHE A 163 14.86 -19.30 -1.92
N GLY A 164 14.91 -19.86 -3.14
CA GLY A 164 16.12 -20.43 -3.71
C GLY A 164 17.26 -19.44 -3.84
N VAL A 165 16.95 -18.21 -4.28
CA VAL A 165 17.89 -17.09 -4.40
C VAL A 165 18.37 -16.65 -3.02
N LEU A 166 17.45 -16.37 -2.09
CA LEU A 166 17.74 -15.87 -0.75
C LEU A 166 18.61 -16.84 0.07
N THR A 167 18.36 -18.14 -0.07
CA THR A 167 19.11 -19.21 0.62
C THR A 167 20.35 -19.66 -0.14
N MET A 168 20.61 -19.13 -1.33
CA MET A 168 21.67 -19.57 -2.26
C MET A 168 21.55 -21.06 -2.64
N GLY A 169 20.33 -21.60 -2.62
CA GLY A 169 20.05 -23.01 -2.93
C GLY A 169 20.17 -23.37 -4.41
N GLY A 170 20.17 -22.38 -5.32
CA GLY A 170 20.42 -22.57 -6.73
C GLY A 170 19.35 -23.42 -7.43
N VAL A 171 18.11 -22.91 -7.52
CA VAL A 171 17.05 -23.54 -8.31
C VAL A 171 17.30 -23.28 -9.79
N GLY A 172 17.39 -24.34 -10.59
CA GLY A 172 17.73 -24.24 -12.03
C GLY A 172 16.54 -24.21 -12.96
N ASP A 173 15.34 -24.48 -12.46
CA ASP A 173 14.08 -24.56 -13.21
C ASP A 173 13.46 -23.18 -13.51
N ILE A 174 13.86 -22.14 -12.77
CA ILE A 174 13.52 -20.75 -13.05
C ILE A 174 14.83 -19.96 -13.13
N VAL A 175 15.03 -19.20 -14.19
CA VAL A 175 16.27 -18.47 -14.47
C VAL A 175 15.96 -17.03 -14.85
N ALA A 176 16.60 -16.07 -14.16
CA ALA A 176 16.60 -14.68 -14.58
C ALA A 176 17.36 -14.54 -15.91
N THR A 177 16.80 -13.83 -16.87
CA THR A 177 17.38 -13.64 -18.22
C THR A 177 17.54 -12.17 -18.59
N GLY A 178 16.77 -11.27 -17.94
CA GLY A 178 16.83 -9.84 -18.20
C GLY A 178 17.84 -9.11 -17.30
N PRO A 179 18.46 -8.01 -17.76
CA PRO A 179 19.44 -7.27 -16.96
C PRO A 179 18.91 -6.74 -15.63
N LEU A 180 17.64 -6.25 -15.62
CA LEU A 180 16.99 -5.79 -14.38
C LEU A 180 16.75 -6.97 -13.42
N ALA A 181 16.30 -8.11 -13.93
CA ALA A 181 16.12 -9.32 -13.12
C ALA A 181 17.44 -9.77 -12.50
N HIS A 182 18.54 -9.79 -13.27
CA HIS A 182 19.86 -10.11 -12.75
C HIS A 182 20.29 -9.17 -11.61
N SER A 183 20.05 -7.86 -11.76
CA SER A 183 20.41 -6.87 -10.73
C SER A 183 19.63 -7.11 -9.43
N VAL A 184 18.32 -7.34 -9.53
CA VAL A 184 17.47 -7.55 -8.35
C VAL A 184 17.78 -8.88 -7.68
N VAL A 185 18.04 -9.96 -8.44
CA VAL A 185 18.50 -11.26 -7.92
C VAL A 185 19.82 -11.11 -7.19
N THR A 186 20.78 -10.36 -7.73
CA THR A 186 22.06 -10.11 -7.07
C THR A 186 21.87 -9.37 -5.74
N ILE A 187 20.99 -8.40 -5.68
CA ILE A 187 20.67 -7.67 -4.45
C ILE A 187 20.06 -8.61 -3.41
N GLU A 188 19.11 -9.48 -3.80
CA GLU A 188 18.52 -10.45 -2.89
C GLU A 188 19.57 -11.45 -2.34
N MET A 189 20.47 -11.97 -3.19
CA MET A 189 21.56 -12.84 -2.76
C MET A 189 22.44 -12.16 -1.69
N ILE A 190 22.82 -10.89 -1.91
CA ILE A 190 23.61 -10.12 -0.94
C ILE A 190 22.85 -9.98 0.37
N ILE A 191 21.55 -9.60 0.31
CA ILE A 191 20.71 -9.44 1.50
C ILE A 191 20.58 -10.75 2.25
N GLY A 192 20.40 -11.89 1.56
CA GLY A 192 20.29 -13.21 2.18
C GLY A 192 21.52 -13.57 3.00
N VAL A 193 22.71 -13.44 2.41
CA VAL A 193 23.98 -13.72 3.10
C VAL A 193 24.22 -12.77 4.26
N MET A 194 24.02 -11.46 4.03
CA MET A 194 24.20 -10.44 5.07
C MET A 194 23.22 -10.65 6.23
N TYR A 195 21.97 -11.00 5.94
CA TYR A 195 20.97 -11.28 6.97
C TYR A 195 21.41 -12.44 7.87
N MET A 196 21.83 -13.56 7.27
CA MET A 196 22.28 -14.74 8.02
C MET A 196 23.53 -14.44 8.85
N ALA A 197 24.50 -13.70 8.30
CA ALA A 197 25.72 -13.33 9.02
C ALA A 197 25.41 -12.42 10.23
N VAL A 198 24.57 -11.41 10.06
CA VAL A 198 24.17 -10.50 11.14
C VAL A 198 23.33 -11.22 12.17
N PHE A 199 22.37 -12.07 11.76
CA PHE A 199 21.52 -12.83 12.67
C PHE A 199 22.30 -13.79 13.54
N ILE A 200 23.26 -14.53 12.95
CA ILE A 200 24.17 -15.41 13.71
C ILE A 200 25.01 -14.58 14.70
N GLY A 201 25.52 -13.43 14.26
CA GLY A 201 26.26 -12.49 15.12
C GLY A 201 25.44 -12.01 16.31
N LEU A 202 24.17 -11.68 16.11
CA LEU A 202 23.25 -11.28 17.19
C LEU A 202 22.99 -12.43 18.17
N LEU A 203 22.77 -13.65 17.68
CA LEU A 203 22.58 -14.84 18.53
C LEU A 203 23.82 -15.14 19.39
N VAL A 204 25.01 -15.07 18.80
CA VAL A 204 26.29 -15.28 19.51
C VAL A 204 26.48 -14.20 20.58
N ASN A 205 26.29 -12.92 20.23
CA ASN A 205 26.41 -11.81 21.18
C ASN A 205 25.44 -11.96 22.37
N ALA A 206 24.20 -12.36 22.10
CA ALA A 206 23.21 -12.60 23.14
C ALA A 206 23.62 -13.74 24.10
N HIS A 207 24.22 -14.80 23.59
CA HIS A 207 24.72 -15.89 24.42
C HIS A 207 25.84 -15.42 25.37
N TYR A 208 26.69 -14.52 24.91
CA TYR A 208 27.79 -13.97 25.75
C TYR A 208 27.28 -12.87 26.72
N SER A 209 26.33 -12.02 26.32
CA SER A 209 25.85 -10.94 27.18
C SER A 209 25.02 -11.45 28.37
N THR A 210 24.33 -12.58 28.24
CA THR A 210 23.60 -13.20 29.36
C THR A 210 24.53 -13.62 30.51
N ARG A 211 25.79 -13.86 30.26
CA ARG A 211 26.82 -14.18 31.29
C ARG A 211 27.45 -12.96 31.94
N TYR A 212 27.44 -11.78 31.29
CA TYR A 212 28.13 -10.57 31.79
C TYR A 212 27.21 -9.61 32.54
N PHE A 213 25.90 -9.54 32.25
CA PHE A 213 24.97 -8.55 32.83
C PHE A 213 24.32 -8.94 34.16
N SER A 214 24.59 -10.12 34.67
CA SER A 214 24.18 -10.48 36.06
C SER A 214 24.90 -9.63 37.16
N ARG A 215 25.71 -8.65 36.80
CA ARG A 215 26.59 -7.99 37.77
C ARG A 215 26.45 -6.50 37.97
N ASN A 216 25.69 -5.75 37.15
CA ASN A 216 25.54 -4.30 37.40
C ASN A 216 24.18 -3.77 36.90
N SER A 217 23.23 -3.58 37.82
CA SER A 217 22.01 -2.80 37.61
C SER A 217 22.10 -1.49 38.36
N GLY A 218 22.02 -0.38 37.69
CA GLY A 218 21.89 0.93 38.30
C GLY A 218 21.57 2.04 37.32
N SER A 219 20.33 2.50 37.38
CA SER A 219 19.72 3.81 37.07
C SER A 219 20.26 4.69 35.94
N ILE A 220 19.36 5.28 35.16
CA ILE A 220 19.19 6.74 34.96
C ILE A 220 17.86 7.07 34.27
N ALA A 221 17.32 8.24 34.63
CA ALA A 221 15.96 8.69 34.50
C ALA A 221 15.60 9.42 33.16
N SER A 222 14.31 9.57 33.02
CA SER A 222 13.38 10.33 32.17
C SER A 222 13.78 11.74 31.70
N GLN A 223 13.26 12.13 30.54
CA GLN A 223 12.91 13.51 30.16
C GLN A 223 11.65 13.58 29.31
N ASP A 224 10.79 14.54 29.62
CA ASP A 224 9.46 14.79 29.10
C ASP A 224 9.41 15.48 27.72
N PRO A 225 8.26 15.38 27.00
CA PRO A 225 8.06 15.96 25.68
C PRO A 225 7.26 17.28 25.71
N PRO A 226 7.37 18.13 24.69
CA PRO A 226 6.56 19.33 24.57
C PRO A 226 5.28 19.14 23.73
N THR A 227 4.36 20.04 24.00
CA THR A 227 2.95 20.12 23.75
C THR A 227 2.49 20.40 22.32
N GLN A 228 1.39 19.75 22.02
CA GLN A 228 0.25 19.95 21.09
C GLN A 228 0.45 20.39 19.65
N PRO A 229 -0.21 19.66 18.75
CA PRO A 229 -0.84 20.23 17.55
C PRO A 229 -2.11 19.52 17.08
N GLY A 230 -2.73 20.03 16.03
CA GLY A 230 -3.97 19.67 15.39
C GLY A 230 -4.18 18.19 14.97
N PRO A 231 -5.28 17.84 14.32
CA PRO A 231 -5.93 16.53 14.40
C PRO A 231 -5.20 15.30 13.82
N LEU A 232 -4.05 15.45 13.17
CA LEU A 232 -3.33 14.31 12.56
C LEU A 232 -1.77 14.30 12.73
N PRO A 233 -1.19 14.69 13.88
CA PRO A 233 0.27 14.64 14.04
C PRO A 233 0.83 13.23 14.07
N TYR A 234 0.00 12.23 14.37
CA TYR A 234 0.41 10.86 14.60
C TYR A 234 0.82 10.08 13.35
N LEU A 235 0.27 10.41 12.17
CA LEU A 235 0.67 9.78 10.90
C LEU A 235 1.96 10.39 10.31
N ARG A 236 2.27 11.64 10.68
CA ARG A 236 3.44 12.36 10.17
C ARG A 236 4.79 11.72 10.54
N SER A 237 4.80 10.89 11.57
CA SER A 237 6.04 10.21 12.03
C SER A 237 6.45 8.99 11.19
N GLY A 238 5.60 8.52 10.27
CA GLY A 238 5.96 7.48 9.30
C GLY A 238 6.91 7.95 8.19
N GLY A 239 7.18 9.26 8.16
CA GLY A 239 7.96 9.89 7.11
C GLY A 239 7.15 10.17 5.83
N PRO A 240 7.58 11.15 5.01
CA PRO A 240 6.85 11.54 3.81
C PRO A 240 6.76 10.41 2.78
N VAL A 241 7.77 9.55 2.69
CA VAL A 241 7.80 8.42 1.73
C VAL A 241 6.68 7.43 2.03
N THR A 242 6.47 7.07 3.30
CA THR A 242 5.39 6.14 3.69
C THR A 242 4.01 6.72 3.39
N LEU A 243 3.79 8.01 3.63
CA LEU A 243 2.53 8.68 3.31
C LEU A 243 2.28 8.71 1.81
N VAL A 244 3.32 9.00 1.01
CA VAL A 244 3.23 8.94 -0.46
C VAL A 244 2.84 7.53 -0.91
N ALA A 245 3.51 6.49 -0.41
CA ALA A 245 3.20 5.11 -0.76
C ALA A 245 1.74 4.74 -0.43
N ILE A 246 1.23 5.15 0.74
CA ILE A 246 -0.18 4.96 1.13
C ILE A 246 -1.10 5.64 0.10
N GLY A 247 -0.88 6.91 -0.21
CA GLY A 247 -1.72 7.65 -1.15
C GLY A 247 -1.75 7.05 -2.54
N VAL A 248 -0.57 6.64 -3.04
CA VAL A 248 -0.43 5.95 -4.34
C VAL A 248 -1.22 4.63 -4.35
N MET A 249 -1.05 3.81 -3.32
CA MET A 249 -1.73 2.51 -3.24
C MET A 249 -3.25 2.67 -3.14
N MET A 250 -3.74 3.65 -2.39
CA MET A 250 -5.16 3.94 -2.28
C MET A 250 -5.77 4.39 -3.61
N ASN A 251 -5.11 5.32 -4.30
CA ASN A 251 -5.55 5.77 -5.63
C ASN A 251 -5.56 4.60 -6.63
N LEU A 252 -4.48 3.81 -6.64
CA LEU A 252 -4.33 2.67 -7.55
C LEU A 252 -5.44 1.63 -7.32
N ALA A 253 -5.67 1.23 -6.05
CA ALA A 253 -6.67 0.24 -5.71
C ALA A 253 -8.08 0.63 -6.16
N THR A 254 -8.50 1.86 -5.84
CA THR A 254 -9.83 2.32 -6.20
C THR A 254 -9.99 2.54 -7.69
N SER A 255 -9.04 3.18 -8.34
CA SER A 255 -9.10 3.45 -9.78
C SER A 255 -9.21 2.15 -10.59
N ILE A 256 -8.35 1.17 -10.35
CA ILE A 256 -8.40 -0.11 -11.07
C ILE A 256 -9.69 -0.87 -10.75
N THR A 257 -10.14 -0.85 -9.50
CA THR A 257 -11.41 -1.47 -9.12
C THR A 257 -12.59 -0.82 -9.84
N MET A 258 -12.65 0.52 -9.90
CA MET A 258 -13.72 1.23 -10.61
C MET A 258 -13.75 0.90 -12.10
N VAL A 259 -12.58 0.86 -12.74
CA VAL A 259 -12.44 0.45 -14.16
C VAL A 259 -12.90 -0.99 -14.35
N ALA A 260 -12.52 -1.93 -13.48
CA ALA A 260 -12.91 -3.34 -13.58
C ALA A 260 -14.42 -3.54 -13.47
N PHE A 261 -15.08 -2.82 -12.57
CA PHE A 261 -16.55 -2.84 -12.43
C PHE A 261 -17.28 -1.95 -13.45
N LYS A 262 -16.56 -1.28 -14.35
CA LYS A 262 -17.11 -0.32 -15.31
C LYS A 262 -17.95 0.77 -14.64
N PHE A 263 -17.52 1.19 -13.46
CA PHE A 263 -18.19 2.23 -12.72
C PHE A 263 -17.84 3.61 -13.31
N PRO A 264 -18.79 4.57 -13.41
CA PRO A 264 -18.53 5.84 -14.07
C PRO A 264 -17.73 6.85 -13.24
N LEU A 265 -17.08 6.42 -12.17
CA LEU A 265 -16.21 7.24 -11.31
C LEU A 265 -14.81 6.70 -11.34
N PHE A 266 -13.81 7.55 -11.04
CA PHE A 266 -12.40 7.16 -11.03
C PHE A 266 -11.92 6.86 -9.61
N LEU A 267 -12.31 7.68 -8.64
CA LEU A 267 -11.86 7.65 -7.24
C LEU A 267 -10.32 7.54 -7.11
N ASP A 268 -9.63 8.22 -8.01
CA ASP A 268 -8.18 8.17 -8.20
C ASP A 268 -7.42 9.26 -7.43
N THR A 269 -8.12 10.08 -6.64
CA THR A 269 -7.56 11.23 -5.93
C THR A 269 -7.85 11.26 -4.44
N TRP A 270 -8.62 10.30 -3.90
CA TRP A 270 -8.94 10.30 -2.48
C TRP A 270 -7.73 9.97 -1.59
N GLY A 271 -6.82 9.09 -2.04
CA GLY A 271 -5.54 8.84 -1.40
C GLY A 271 -4.64 10.08 -1.41
N THR A 272 -4.62 10.82 -2.53
CA THR A 272 -3.96 12.13 -2.62
C THR A 272 -4.51 13.11 -1.59
N SER A 273 -5.83 13.22 -1.48
CA SER A 273 -6.51 14.10 -0.52
C SER A 273 -6.23 13.70 0.94
N LEU A 274 -6.22 12.40 1.26
CA LEU A 274 -5.84 11.90 2.58
C LEU A 274 -4.40 12.27 2.94
N VAL A 275 -3.47 12.10 2.00
CA VAL A 275 -2.06 12.44 2.21
C VAL A 275 -1.86 13.95 2.36
N VAL A 276 -2.63 14.77 1.67
CA VAL A 276 -2.62 16.23 1.89
C VAL A 276 -3.00 16.58 3.33
N MET A 277 -4.03 15.96 3.89
CA MET A 277 -4.49 16.23 5.27
C MET A 277 -3.47 15.77 6.31
N THR A 278 -2.69 14.74 6.02
CA THR A 278 -1.71 14.15 6.95
C THR A 278 -0.30 14.69 6.78
N GLY A 279 0.18 14.79 5.55
CA GLY A 279 1.56 15.15 5.18
C GLY A 279 1.72 16.53 4.56
N GLY A 280 0.61 17.22 4.25
CA GLY A 280 0.61 18.54 3.61
C GLY A 280 0.63 18.47 2.09
N PHE A 281 0.55 19.66 1.46
CA PHE A 281 0.40 19.81 0.01
C PHE A 281 1.46 19.06 -0.81
N ALA A 282 2.74 19.29 -0.52
CA ALA A 282 3.83 18.70 -1.29
C ALA A 282 3.81 17.17 -1.28
N THR A 283 3.56 16.57 -0.12
CA THR A 283 3.50 15.11 0.04
C THR A 283 2.31 14.52 -0.73
N GLY A 284 1.13 15.17 -0.67
CA GLY A 284 -0.05 14.74 -1.41
C GLY A 284 0.12 14.91 -2.93
N ALA A 285 0.69 16.04 -3.38
CA ALA A 285 1.00 16.25 -4.79
C ALA A 285 1.98 15.20 -5.33
N CYS A 286 3.03 14.86 -4.56
CA CYS A 286 3.95 13.77 -4.91
C CYS A 286 3.21 12.43 -5.05
N ALA A 287 2.28 12.11 -4.15
CA ALA A 287 1.49 10.88 -4.25
C ALA A 287 0.68 10.83 -5.55
N GLY A 288 0.00 11.92 -5.89
CA GLY A 288 -0.77 12.03 -7.14
C GLY A 288 0.11 11.94 -8.40
N ILE A 289 1.26 12.59 -8.41
CA ILE A 289 2.22 12.52 -9.54
C ILE A 289 2.73 11.10 -9.72
N ILE A 290 3.20 10.45 -8.65
CA ILE A 290 3.75 9.09 -8.71
C ILE A 290 2.66 8.10 -9.15
N TYR A 291 1.42 8.24 -8.65
CA TYR A 291 0.30 7.44 -9.12
C TYR A 291 0.14 7.54 -10.65
N ASN A 292 0.09 8.76 -11.21
CA ASN A 292 -0.07 8.95 -12.65
C ASN A 292 1.14 8.46 -13.47
N LEU A 293 2.36 8.55 -12.93
CA LEU A 293 3.55 7.96 -13.55
C LEU A 293 3.44 6.42 -13.62
N ILE A 294 2.96 5.78 -12.57
CA ILE A 294 2.72 4.34 -12.55
C ILE A 294 1.64 3.97 -13.57
N MET A 295 0.51 4.70 -13.59
CA MET A 295 -0.57 4.45 -14.55
C MET A 295 -0.10 4.61 -15.99
N ALA A 296 0.72 5.62 -16.27
CA ALA A 296 1.31 5.85 -17.58
C ALA A 296 2.30 4.75 -18.00
N GLY A 297 3.14 4.30 -17.08
CA GLY A 297 4.15 3.27 -17.36
C GLY A 297 3.59 1.85 -17.45
N THR A 298 2.46 1.57 -16.79
CA THR A 298 1.98 0.20 -16.61
C THR A 298 0.66 -0.09 -17.32
N PHE A 299 -0.32 0.84 -17.25
CA PHE A 299 -1.71 0.55 -17.62
C PHE A 299 -2.21 1.36 -18.83
N TRP A 300 -1.98 2.69 -18.86
CA TRP A 300 -2.66 3.60 -19.79
C TRP A 300 -1.74 4.21 -20.86
N GLY A 301 -0.43 3.94 -20.79
CA GLY A 301 0.56 4.48 -21.73
C GLY A 301 1.02 5.91 -21.39
N ALA A 302 2.12 6.33 -22.04
CA ALA A 302 2.84 7.56 -21.73
C ALA A 302 1.98 8.85 -21.66
N PRO A 303 0.94 9.07 -22.50
CA PRO A 303 0.12 10.28 -22.41
C PRO A 303 -0.61 10.44 -21.06
N ALA A 304 -0.84 9.35 -20.32
CA ALA A 304 -1.50 9.41 -19.00
C ALA A 304 -0.73 10.22 -17.95
N VAL A 305 0.55 10.53 -18.17
CA VAL A 305 1.33 11.46 -17.32
C VAL A 305 0.64 12.82 -17.21
N LEU A 306 -0.07 13.27 -18.23
CA LEU A 306 -0.73 14.58 -18.25
C LEU A 306 -1.87 14.67 -17.21
N TRP A 307 -2.43 13.54 -16.76
CA TRP A 307 -3.39 13.49 -15.66
C TRP A 307 -2.79 13.87 -14.29
N ALA A 308 -1.46 13.93 -14.18
CA ALA A 308 -0.80 14.46 -12.99
C ALA A 308 -1.20 15.91 -12.67
N ALA A 309 -1.54 16.72 -13.70
CA ALA A 309 -2.05 18.08 -13.51
C ALA A 309 -3.36 18.11 -12.70
N SER A 310 -4.27 17.15 -12.96
CA SER A 310 -5.50 16.94 -12.18
C SER A 310 -5.17 16.63 -10.71
N SER A 311 -4.27 15.68 -10.46
CA SER A 311 -3.89 15.30 -9.10
C SER A 311 -3.22 16.45 -8.32
N ILE A 312 -2.41 17.29 -8.99
CA ILE A 312 -1.78 18.47 -8.38
C ILE A 312 -2.86 19.50 -8.02
N LEU A 313 -3.83 19.76 -8.92
CA LEU A 313 -4.92 20.68 -8.67
C LEU A 313 -5.78 20.22 -7.49
N VAL A 314 -6.16 18.93 -7.46
CA VAL A 314 -6.90 18.33 -6.35
C VAL A 314 -6.14 18.46 -5.05
N ALA A 315 -4.83 18.19 -5.03
CA ALA A 315 -3.99 18.37 -3.85
C ALA A 315 -3.99 19.82 -3.36
N ALA A 316 -3.87 20.78 -4.26
CA ALA A 316 -3.88 22.21 -3.92
C ALA A 316 -5.21 22.67 -3.33
N LEU A 317 -6.33 22.29 -3.96
CA LEU A 317 -7.67 22.65 -3.48
C LEU A 317 -8.02 21.94 -2.17
N THR A 318 -7.67 20.66 -2.03
CA THR A 318 -7.81 19.93 -0.75
C THR A 318 -7.04 20.63 0.36
N TYR A 319 -5.79 21.02 0.13
CA TYR A 319 -4.99 21.76 1.11
C TYR A 319 -5.61 23.10 1.48
N PHE A 320 -6.08 23.85 0.50
CA PHE A 320 -6.73 25.14 0.70
C PHE A 320 -8.00 25.02 1.55
N PHE A 321 -8.92 24.11 1.19
CA PHE A 321 -10.16 23.90 1.93
C PHE A 321 -9.94 23.30 3.31
N TRP A 322 -8.97 22.38 3.43
CA TRP A 322 -8.61 21.80 4.73
C TRP A 322 -8.05 22.86 5.69
N LYS A 323 -7.16 23.73 5.22
CA LYS A 323 -6.64 24.85 6.04
C LYS A 323 -7.72 25.83 6.47
N ARG A 324 -8.82 25.97 5.71
CA ARG A 324 -9.97 26.80 6.07
C ARG A 324 -11.01 26.09 6.94
N GLY A 325 -10.79 24.83 7.28
CA GLY A 325 -11.72 24.02 8.09
C GLY A 325 -13.03 23.69 7.37
N TRP A 326 -12.99 23.61 6.01
CA TRP A 326 -14.14 23.18 5.21
C TRP A 326 -14.18 21.65 5.10
N VAL A 327 -13.04 20.98 5.14
CA VAL A 327 -12.91 19.52 5.12
C VAL A 327 -13.06 18.99 6.55
N ASP A 328 -14.30 18.95 7.02
CA ASP A 328 -14.67 18.51 8.36
C ASP A 328 -16.03 17.80 8.31
N LEU A 329 -16.11 16.56 8.83
CA LEU A 329 -17.35 15.78 8.87
C LEU A 329 -18.45 16.45 9.73
N LYS A 330 -18.08 17.35 10.64
CA LYS A 330 -19.03 18.15 11.43
C LYS A 330 -19.66 19.27 10.60
N LYS A 331 -19.15 19.56 9.42
CA LYS A 331 -19.61 20.62 8.51
C LYS A 331 -19.91 20.05 7.11
N PRO A 332 -20.86 19.13 6.97
CA PRO A 332 -21.07 18.40 5.74
C PRO A 332 -21.37 19.30 4.53
N ALA A 333 -22.08 20.41 4.72
CA ALA A 333 -22.37 21.37 3.65
C ALA A 333 -21.08 22.01 3.08
N LEU A 334 -20.12 22.37 3.94
CA LEU A 334 -18.84 22.93 3.50
C LEU A 334 -17.96 21.87 2.85
N LEU A 335 -17.97 20.65 3.37
CA LEU A 335 -17.25 19.52 2.79
C LEU A 335 -17.77 19.21 1.38
N CYS A 336 -19.09 19.13 1.20
CA CYS A 336 -19.69 18.97 -0.13
C CYS A 336 -19.37 20.14 -1.06
N ALA A 337 -19.46 21.38 -0.57
CA ALA A 337 -19.10 22.55 -1.36
C ALA A 337 -17.63 22.53 -1.81
N ALA A 338 -16.71 22.10 -0.93
CA ALA A 338 -15.31 21.92 -1.29
C ALA A 338 -15.12 20.86 -2.40
N GLY A 339 -15.84 19.73 -2.31
CA GLY A 339 -15.85 18.70 -3.34
C GLY A 339 -16.39 19.20 -4.68
N ILE A 340 -17.53 19.89 -4.67
CA ILE A 340 -18.15 20.48 -5.87
C ILE A 340 -17.20 21.46 -6.55
N VAL A 341 -16.61 22.40 -5.80
CA VAL A 341 -15.65 23.37 -6.36
C VAL A 341 -14.41 22.67 -6.91
N THR A 342 -13.93 21.64 -6.23
CA THR A 342 -12.78 20.85 -6.71
C THR A 342 -13.13 20.11 -8.01
N GLY A 343 -14.31 19.51 -8.11
CA GLY A 343 -14.79 18.85 -9.33
C GLY A 343 -14.95 19.81 -10.50
N LEU A 344 -15.60 20.96 -10.27
CA LEU A 344 -15.74 22.01 -11.29
C LEU A 344 -14.38 22.50 -11.79
N ALA A 345 -13.44 22.75 -10.90
CA ALA A 345 -12.09 23.18 -11.28
C ALA A 345 -11.35 22.06 -12.04
N ASN A 346 -11.54 20.80 -11.64
CA ASN A 346 -10.90 19.66 -12.32
C ASN A 346 -11.47 19.41 -13.70
N THR A 347 -12.76 19.67 -13.94
CA THR A 347 -13.36 19.61 -15.29
C THR A 347 -12.59 20.45 -16.30
N ILE A 348 -12.08 21.62 -15.89
CA ILE A 348 -11.26 22.47 -16.78
C ILE A 348 -9.97 21.75 -17.18
N VAL A 349 -9.28 21.08 -16.25
CA VAL A 349 -8.05 20.32 -16.53
C VAL A 349 -8.36 19.14 -17.45
N VAL A 350 -9.47 18.43 -17.21
CA VAL A 350 -9.93 17.32 -18.04
C VAL A 350 -10.19 17.80 -19.46
N MET A 351 -10.95 18.89 -19.62
CA MET A 351 -11.27 19.46 -20.94
C MET A 351 -10.00 19.92 -21.69
N VAL A 352 -9.03 20.49 -20.99
CA VAL A 352 -7.73 20.84 -21.61
C VAL A 352 -7.00 19.59 -22.07
N ASN A 353 -6.93 18.56 -21.26
CA ASN A 353 -6.24 17.30 -21.60
C ASN A 353 -6.92 16.58 -22.78
N THR A 354 -8.24 16.53 -22.82
CA THR A 354 -8.97 15.87 -23.90
C THR A 354 -8.97 16.67 -25.21
N THR A 355 -9.13 18.00 -25.14
CA THR A 355 -9.23 18.82 -26.36
C THR A 355 -7.87 19.22 -26.92
N ILE A 356 -6.91 19.65 -26.09
CA ILE A 356 -5.60 20.14 -26.55
C ILE A 356 -4.64 18.99 -26.79
N PHE A 357 -4.60 18.01 -25.88
CA PHE A 357 -3.69 16.88 -25.98
C PHE A 357 -4.31 15.64 -26.61
N SER A 358 -5.58 15.72 -27.02
CA SER A 358 -6.32 14.63 -27.67
C SER A 358 -6.31 13.32 -26.87
N LEU A 359 -6.30 13.41 -25.55
CA LEU A 359 -6.42 12.22 -24.71
C LEU A 359 -7.83 11.66 -24.84
N ALA A 360 -7.94 10.35 -24.99
CA ALA A 360 -9.25 9.72 -25.09
C ALA A 360 -10.07 9.95 -23.80
N PRO A 361 -11.33 10.44 -23.91
CA PRO A 361 -12.20 10.54 -22.75
C PRO A 361 -12.46 9.13 -22.18
N ALA A 362 -12.63 9.04 -20.89
CA ALA A 362 -12.91 7.78 -20.22
C ALA A 362 -14.33 7.27 -20.49
N ASP A 363 -14.60 6.01 -20.16
CA ASP A 363 -15.90 5.37 -20.46
C ASP A 363 -17.06 5.95 -19.62
N GLY A 364 -16.79 6.43 -18.40
CA GLY A 364 -17.81 7.00 -17.53
C GLY A 364 -18.52 8.21 -18.12
N PRO A 365 -17.79 9.28 -18.52
CA PRO A 365 -18.37 10.43 -19.20
C PRO A 365 -19.11 10.09 -20.47
N ARG A 366 -18.61 9.13 -21.26
CA ARG A 366 -19.29 8.65 -22.48
C ARG A 366 -20.67 8.06 -22.17
N ALA A 367 -20.80 7.25 -21.12
CA ALA A 367 -22.09 6.66 -20.73
C ALA A 367 -23.11 7.74 -20.34
N ILE A 368 -22.71 8.77 -19.59
CA ILE A 368 -23.58 9.90 -19.25
C ILE A 368 -23.89 10.74 -20.47
N ALA A 369 -22.93 10.98 -21.36
CA ALA A 369 -23.16 11.70 -22.61
C ALA A 369 -24.21 10.98 -23.48
N GLN A 370 -24.18 9.67 -23.59
CA GLN A 370 -25.20 8.87 -24.27
C GLN A 370 -26.58 9.04 -23.62
N PHE A 371 -26.66 8.98 -22.28
CA PHE A 371 -27.92 9.22 -21.58
C PHE A 371 -28.50 10.62 -21.82
N LEU A 372 -27.63 11.62 -21.91
CA LEU A 372 -28.04 13.03 -22.17
C LEU A 372 -28.33 13.31 -23.64
N GLU A 373 -28.18 12.37 -24.57
CA GLU A 373 -28.38 12.59 -26.01
C GLU A 373 -29.78 13.01 -26.37
N GLY A 374 -30.80 12.51 -25.65
CA GLY A 374 -32.20 12.92 -25.83
C GLY A 374 -32.54 14.26 -25.18
N ILE A 375 -31.66 14.85 -24.36
CA ILE A 375 -31.92 16.08 -23.60
C ILE A 375 -31.10 17.25 -24.16
N ILE A 376 -29.82 16.99 -24.50
CA ILE A 376 -28.86 18.01 -24.96
C ILE A 376 -28.48 17.71 -26.39
N ALA A 377 -29.03 18.47 -27.34
CA ALA A 377 -28.76 18.24 -28.76
C ALA A 377 -27.33 18.58 -29.20
N ASN A 378 -26.73 19.61 -28.59
CA ASN A 378 -25.36 20.02 -28.92
C ASN A 378 -24.34 19.06 -28.33
N PRO A 379 -23.53 18.36 -29.16
CA PRO A 379 -22.58 17.33 -28.69
C PRO A 379 -21.50 17.90 -27.78
N VAL A 380 -21.00 19.11 -28.04
CA VAL A 380 -19.94 19.74 -27.22
C VAL A 380 -20.47 20.10 -25.83
N ILE A 381 -21.66 20.69 -25.77
CA ILE A 381 -22.30 21.04 -24.48
C ILE A 381 -22.58 19.75 -23.69
N ARG A 382 -23.05 18.70 -24.37
CA ARG A 382 -23.35 17.41 -23.78
C ARG A 382 -22.08 16.78 -23.14
N GLU A 383 -20.96 16.83 -23.84
CA GLU A 383 -19.67 16.32 -23.35
C GLU A 383 -19.21 17.11 -22.12
N ILE A 384 -19.23 18.45 -22.18
CA ILE A 384 -18.86 19.32 -21.04
C ILE A 384 -19.74 19.03 -19.82
N VAL A 385 -21.05 18.90 -20.00
CA VAL A 385 -21.97 18.60 -18.90
C VAL A 385 -21.71 17.23 -18.32
N SER A 386 -21.45 16.24 -19.16
CA SER A 386 -21.15 14.87 -18.72
C SER A 386 -19.88 14.80 -17.89
N GLU A 387 -18.81 15.42 -18.35
CA GLU A 387 -17.55 15.52 -17.59
C GLU A 387 -17.74 16.26 -16.28
N CYS A 388 -18.44 17.39 -16.32
CA CYS A 388 -18.71 18.20 -15.13
C CYS A 388 -19.47 17.42 -14.05
N LEU A 389 -20.50 16.66 -14.42
CA LEU A 389 -21.28 15.85 -13.49
C LEU A 389 -20.43 14.75 -12.84
N ILE A 390 -19.61 14.05 -13.64
CA ILE A 390 -18.74 13.01 -13.13
C ILE A 390 -17.66 13.59 -12.22
N GLU A 391 -16.99 14.64 -12.65
CA GLU A 391 -15.91 15.24 -11.86
C GLU A 391 -16.41 15.80 -10.52
N ILE A 392 -17.60 16.42 -10.50
CA ILE A 392 -18.23 16.87 -9.25
C ILE A 392 -18.50 15.67 -8.33
N ALA A 393 -19.11 14.61 -8.85
CA ALA A 393 -19.40 13.41 -8.06
C ALA A 393 -18.12 12.75 -7.56
N ASP A 394 -17.16 12.54 -8.45
CA ASP A 394 -15.90 11.88 -8.17
C ASP A 394 -15.07 12.63 -7.10
N LYS A 395 -14.87 13.93 -7.26
CA LYS A 395 -14.05 14.71 -6.32
C LYS A 395 -14.76 14.95 -4.99
N THR A 396 -16.10 15.04 -5.00
CA THR A 396 -16.87 15.11 -3.75
C THR A 396 -16.77 13.80 -2.96
N ILE A 397 -16.99 12.66 -3.61
CA ILE A 397 -16.88 11.34 -2.97
C ILE A 397 -15.45 11.09 -2.50
N SER A 398 -14.46 11.38 -3.33
CA SER A 398 -13.03 11.26 -2.98
C SER A 398 -12.67 12.07 -1.73
N LEU A 399 -13.14 13.31 -1.64
CA LEU A 399 -12.86 14.18 -0.49
C LEU A 399 -13.59 13.70 0.77
N VAL A 400 -14.84 13.23 0.64
CA VAL A 400 -15.60 12.65 1.75
C VAL A 400 -14.94 11.38 2.27
N LEU A 401 -14.54 10.46 1.39
CA LEU A 401 -13.82 9.24 1.77
C LEU A 401 -12.52 9.55 2.51
N ALA A 402 -11.73 10.48 2.00
CA ALA A 402 -10.50 10.92 2.65
C ALA A 402 -10.77 11.52 4.04
N ALA A 403 -11.82 12.35 4.18
CA ALA A 403 -12.20 12.94 5.46
C ALA A 403 -12.70 11.88 6.46
N VAL A 404 -13.49 10.89 6.03
CA VAL A 404 -13.96 9.78 6.87
C VAL A 404 -12.80 8.95 7.37
N VAL A 405 -11.90 8.54 6.49
CA VAL A 405 -10.72 7.75 6.87
C VAL A 405 -9.81 8.54 7.80
N ALA A 406 -9.57 9.82 7.53
CA ALA A 406 -8.80 10.68 8.41
C ALA A 406 -9.43 10.81 9.81
N PHE A 407 -10.76 10.95 9.89
CA PHE A 407 -11.50 11.01 11.15
C PHE A 407 -11.42 9.70 11.94
N LEU A 408 -11.71 8.55 11.29
CA LEU A 408 -11.67 7.25 11.93
C LEU A 408 -10.27 6.92 12.48
N LEU A 409 -9.22 7.24 11.71
CA LEU A 409 -7.84 7.07 12.16
C LEU A 409 -7.50 7.97 13.34
N SER A 410 -7.93 9.24 13.31
CA SER A 410 -7.67 10.17 14.43
C SER A 410 -8.39 9.74 15.70
N ASP A 411 -9.63 9.24 15.59
CA ASP A 411 -10.42 8.74 16.73
C ASP A 411 -9.83 7.45 17.31
N PHE A 412 -9.43 6.52 16.44
CA PHE A 412 -8.72 5.29 16.83
C PHE A 412 -7.43 5.60 17.60
N LEU A 413 -6.59 6.48 17.05
CA LEU A 413 -5.31 6.83 17.64
C LEU A 413 -5.49 7.58 18.99
N ARG A 414 -6.51 8.42 19.08
CA ARG A 414 -6.85 9.14 20.33
C ARG A 414 -7.30 8.17 21.42
N LYS A 415 -8.22 7.24 21.14
CA LYS A 415 -8.69 6.22 22.09
C LYS A 415 -7.56 5.33 22.56
N TYR A 416 -6.70 4.90 21.66
CA TYR A 416 -5.56 4.07 21.98
C TYR A 416 -4.56 4.76 22.94
N HIS A 417 -4.36 6.08 22.81
CA HIS A 417 -3.51 6.83 23.73
C HIS A 417 -4.19 7.12 25.08
N ALA A 418 -5.52 7.21 25.10
CA ALA A 418 -6.26 7.42 26.35
C ALA A 418 -6.35 6.13 27.21
N GLU A 419 -6.27 4.95 26.59
CA GLU A 419 -6.31 3.65 27.28
C GLU A 419 -4.95 3.15 27.79
N LYS A 420 -3.83 3.81 27.43
CA LYS A 420 -2.52 3.52 28.02
C LYS A 420 -2.37 4.34 29.30
N PRO A 421 -2.35 3.70 30.49
CA PRO A 421 -1.85 4.39 31.68
C PRO A 421 -0.40 4.82 31.42
N GLU A 422 -0.09 6.02 31.86
CA GLU A 422 1.30 6.50 31.92
C GLU A 422 2.09 5.52 32.78
N ASP A 423 2.94 4.69 32.16
CA ASP A 423 3.98 3.91 32.84
C ASP A 423 5.29 4.67 32.80
#